data_3c31bb00d138c853ca3faa5ff68d7305
#
_entry.id   3c31bb00d138c853ca3faa5ff68d7305
#
_cell.length_a   1.000
_cell.length_b   1.000
_cell.length_c   1.000
_cell.angle_alpha   90.00
_cell.angle_beta   90.00
_cell.angle_gamma   90.00
#
_symmetry.space_group_name_H-M   'P 1'
#
loop_
_entity.id
_entity.type
_entity.pdbx_description
1 polymer ?
#
loop_
_entity_poly.entity_id
_entity_poly.type
_entity_poly.pdbx_seq_one_letter_code
_entity_poly.pdbx_strand_id
1 'polypeptide(L)'
;MNVRPVHFCDVTVEGELWPVIGWLIERAEGNVLVDTGMVDSTPELDEEWGPVLYPWPDLGNVVGVINTHLHFDHCGGNRRFAGTPTYVQRAELAAAVAPDYLEEWVRFPGTSYVELDGDAELFDGISVLFTPGHSAGHQAVVVGDVVLGGDVTYSMRELIGGATESIRRIHELRPRCVYLAHHREPWVPKYD
;
A
#
# COMPACT_ATOMS: atom_id res chain seq x y z
N MET A 1 8.89 12.98 11.03
CA MET A 1 8.59 11.56 10.77
C MET A 1 9.60 11.02 9.76
N ASN A 2 10.05 9.79 9.94
CA ASN A 2 10.92 9.11 8.98
C ASN A 2 10.08 8.03 8.25
N VAL A 3 10.19 7.99 6.91
CA VAL A 3 9.53 6.97 6.08
C VAL A 3 10.60 6.01 5.59
N ARG A 4 10.48 4.74 5.96
CA ARG A 4 11.42 3.68 5.60
C ARG A 4 10.74 2.64 4.72
N PRO A 5 11.23 2.39 3.50
CA PRO A 5 10.70 1.30 2.68
C PRO A 5 10.97 -0.06 3.34
N VAL A 6 10.02 -0.97 3.19
CA VAL A 6 10.08 -2.35 3.68
C VAL A 6 9.82 -3.27 2.49
N HIS A 7 10.85 -4.01 2.07
CA HIS A 7 10.75 -4.96 0.98
C HIS A 7 10.29 -6.31 1.52
N PHE A 8 9.05 -6.69 1.26
CA PHE A 8 8.43 -7.91 1.81
C PHE A 8 8.67 -9.15 0.95
N CYS A 9 8.54 -9.00 -0.35
CA CYS A 9 8.71 -10.09 -1.33
C CYS A 9 8.99 -9.50 -2.72
N ASP A 10 9.29 -10.38 -3.67
CA ASP A 10 9.16 -10.09 -5.10
C ASP A 10 8.06 -10.98 -5.68
N VAL A 11 7.36 -10.51 -6.71
CA VAL A 11 6.41 -11.29 -7.53
C VAL A 11 6.87 -11.30 -8.97
N THR A 12 6.52 -12.33 -9.73
CA THR A 12 6.89 -12.45 -11.14
C THR A 12 5.79 -11.89 -12.03
N VAL A 13 6.10 -10.84 -12.79
CA VAL A 13 5.21 -10.25 -13.78
C VAL A 13 5.87 -10.33 -15.15
N GLU A 14 5.24 -11.01 -16.10
CA GLU A 14 5.78 -11.18 -17.47
C GLU A 14 7.23 -11.74 -17.52
N GLY A 15 7.59 -12.56 -16.51
CA GLY A 15 8.92 -13.17 -16.38
C GLY A 15 9.98 -12.29 -15.72
N GLU A 16 9.63 -11.09 -15.25
CA GLU A 16 10.49 -10.19 -14.49
C GLU A 16 10.09 -10.16 -13.01
N LEU A 17 11.08 -10.03 -12.10
CA LEU A 17 10.83 -9.89 -10.67
C LEU A 17 10.50 -8.44 -10.34
N TRP A 18 9.30 -8.22 -9.82
CA TRP A 18 8.84 -6.93 -9.34
C TRP A 18 8.87 -6.91 -7.80
N PRO A 19 9.51 -5.90 -7.18
CA PRO A 19 9.52 -5.78 -5.72
C PRO A 19 8.11 -5.45 -5.20
N VAL A 20 7.80 -5.99 -4.02
CA VAL A 20 6.61 -5.61 -3.24
C VAL A 20 7.09 -4.83 -2.03
N ILE A 21 6.88 -3.54 -2.04
CA ILE A 21 7.38 -2.60 -1.04
C ILE A 21 6.21 -1.95 -0.31
N GLY A 22 6.18 -2.13 1.01
CA GLY A 22 5.41 -1.29 1.92
C GLY A 22 6.30 -0.24 2.59
N TRP A 23 5.75 0.55 3.50
CA TRP A 23 6.51 1.61 4.16
C TRP A 23 6.20 1.67 5.66
N LEU A 24 7.26 1.73 6.46
CA LEU A 24 7.15 1.99 7.88
C LEU A 24 7.33 3.50 8.13
N ILE A 25 6.32 4.10 8.72
CA ILE A 25 6.36 5.49 9.19
C ILE A 25 6.72 5.46 10.67
N GLU A 26 7.97 5.85 10.97
CA GLU A 26 8.50 5.82 12.33
C GLU A 26 8.07 7.08 13.09
N ARG A 27 7.43 6.86 14.26
CA ARG A 27 6.86 7.90 15.13
C ARG A 27 7.15 7.58 16.60
N ALA A 28 7.18 8.62 17.45
CA ALA A 28 7.41 8.46 18.89
C ALA A 28 6.25 7.72 19.59
N GLU A 29 5.02 7.91 19.11
CA GLU A 29 3.80 7.32 19.69
C GLU A 29 3.53 5.88 19.20
N GLY A 30 4.39 5.35 18.34
CA GLY A 30 4.27 4.05 17.70
C GLY A 30 4.22 4.19 16.18
N ASN A 31 4.71 3.15 15.51
CA ASN A 31 4.88 3.13 14.07
C ASN A 31 3.56 2.90 13.34
N VAL A 32 3.43 3.47 12.15
CA VAL A 32 2.34 3.18 11.22
C VAL A 32 2.93 2.43 10.02
N LEU A 33 2.32 1.31 9.66
CA LEU A 33 2.74 0.52 8.51
C LEU A 33 1.79 0.76 7.34
N VAL A 34 2.34 1.09 6.18
CA VAL A 34 1.59 1.21 4.92
C VAL A 34 1.87 -0.01 4.08
N ASP A 35 0.84 -0.79 3.82
CA ASP A 35 0.85 -2.13 3.24
C ASP A 35 1.71 -3.14 4.02
N THR A 36 1.33 -4.40 3.93
CA THR A 36 1.93 -5.47 4.74
C THR A 36 2.59 -6.56 3.88
N GLY A 37 2.61 -6.40 2.58
CA GLY A 37 3.19 -7.41 1.70
C GLY A 37 2.55 -8.79 1.84
N MET A 38 3.35 -9.81 1.64
CA MET A 38 2.98 -11.22 1.83
C MET A 38 3.82 -11.85 2.96
N VAL A 39 3.23 -12.80 3.69
CA VAL A 39 3.92 -13.58 4.75
C VAL A 39 3.99 -15.07 4.44
N ASP A 40 3.20 -15.53 3.51
CA ASP A 40 3.20 -16.88 2.90
C ASP A 40 2.58 -16.80 1.51
N SER A 41 2.39 -17.96 0.87
CA SER A 41 1.79 -18.09 -0.45
C SER A 41 0.77 -19.20 -0.46
N THR A 42 0.04 -19.33 -1.55
CA THR A 42 -0.84 -20.47 -1.87
C THR A 42 -0.33 -21.15 -3.14
N PRO A 43 -0.72 -22.42 -3.40
CA PRO A 43 -0.33 -23.08 -4.66
C PRO A 43 -0.73 -22.31 -5.93
N GLU A 44 -1.87 -21.60 -5.89
CA GLU A 44 -2.36 -20.80 -6.99
C GLU A 44 -1.47 -19.56 -7.21
N LEU A 45 -1.08 -18.86 -6.13
CA LEU A 45 -0.15 -17.75 -6.21
C LEU A 45 1.25 -18.19 -6.64
N ASP A 46 1.70 -19.38 -6.19
CA ASP A 46 2.99 -19.93 -6.60
C ASP A 46 3.03 -20.21 -8.10
N GLU A 47 1.91 -20.72 -8.66
CA GLU A 47 1.80 -21.00 -10.09
C GLU A 47 1.70 -19.72 -10.94
N GLU A 48 0.92 -18.73 -10.47
CA GLU A 48 0.61 -17.52 -11.24
C GLU A 48 1.68 -16.44 -11.09
N TRP A 49 2.17 -16.20 -9.86
CA TRP A 49 3.02 -15.06 -9.52
C TRP A 49 4.42 -15.43 -9.05
N GLY A 50 4.68 -16.73 -8.70
CA GLY A 50 5.96 -17.23 -8.25
C GLY A 50 6.63 -16.36 -7.18
N PRO A 51 5.97 -16.06 -6.06
CA PRO A 51 6.47 -15.08 -5.10
C PRO A 51 7.76 -15.55 -4.41
N VAL A 52 8.70 -14.64 -4.25
CA VAL A 52 9.93 -14.84 -3.48
C VAL A 52 9.80 -14.09 -2.17
N LEU A 53 9.46 -14.79 -1.10
CA LEU A 53 9.25 -14.20 0.22
C LEU A 53 10.58 -13.93 0.93
N TYR A 54 10.68 -12.79 1.61
CA TYR A 54 11.83 -12.41 2.43
C TYR A 54 11.56 -12.58 3.92
N PRO A 55 12.60 -12.70 4.76
CA PRO A 55 12.44 -12.74 6.21
C PRO A 55 11.67 -11.52 6.70
N TRP A 56 10.68 -11.77 7.57
CA TRP A 56 9.85 -10.69 8.13
C TRP A 56 10.73 -9.70 8.90
N PRO A 57 10.66 -8.40 8.58
CA PRO A 57 11.51 -7.40 9.22
C PRO A 57 11.04 -7.07 10.64
N ASP A 58 11.94 -6.49 11.44
CA ASP A 58 11.54 -5.84 12.69
C ASP A 58 10.88 -4.49 12.36
N LEU A 59 9.61 -4.37 12.74
CA LEU A 59 8.78 -3.19 12.52
C LEU A 59 8.53 -2.40 13.83
N GLY A 60 9.08 -2.87 14.94
CA GLY A 60 8.85 -2.27 16.26
C GLY A 60 7.37 -2.33 16.67
N ASN A 61 6.94 -1.30 17.44
CA ASN A 61 5.56 -1.20 17.90
C ASN A 61 4.67 -0.57 16.83
N VAL A 62 3.96 -1.38 16.05
CA VAL A 62 3.00 -0.92 15.03
C VAL A 62 1.64 -0.67 15.70
N VAL A 63 1.16 0.56 15.66
CA VAL A 63 -0.10 1.00 16.28
C VAL A 63 -1.23 1.21 15.27
N GLY A 64 -0.94 1.13 13.97
CA GLY A 64 -1.91 1.24 12.89
C GLY A 64 -1.33 0.70 11.59
N VAL A 65 -2.20 0.11 10.77
CA VAL A 65 -1.90 -0.32 9.40
C VAL A 65 -2.76 0.53 8.47
N ILE A 66 -2.21 0.97 7.36
CA ILE A 66 -2.96 1.62 6.27
C ILE A 66 -2.76 0.75 5.03
N ASN A 67 -3.80 0.13 4.50
CA ASN A 67 -3.69 -0.52 3.21
C ASN A 67 -4.00 0.46 2.09
N THR A 68 -3.12 0.53 1.08
CA THR A 68 -3.41 1.27 -0.14
C THR A 68 -4.59 0.65 -0.87
N HIS A 69 -4.65 -0.67 -0.88
CA HIS A 69 -5.74 -1.51 -1.35
C HIS A 69 -5.59 -2.94 -0.78
N LEU A 70 -6.46 -3.89 -1.17
CA LEU A 70 -6.52 -5.21 -0.54
C LEU A 70 -6.14 -6.37 -1.48
N HIS A 71 -5.34 -6.14 -2.52
CA HIS A 71 -4.74 -7.25 -3.26
C HIS A 71 -3.75 -8.03 -2.38
N PHE A 72 -3.51 -9.28 -2.73
CA PHE A 72 -2.79 -10.26 -1.92
C PHE A 72 -1.40 -9.80 -1.48
N ASP A 73 -0.69 -9.10 -2.35
CA ASP A 73 0.67 -8.61 -2.10
C ASP A 73 0.73 -7.30 -1.31
N HIS A 74 -0.43 -6.67 -1.00
CA HIS A 74 -0.53 -5.48 -0.15
C HIS A 74 -1.14 -5.78 1.22
N CYS A 75 -2.02 -6.79 1.33
CA CYS A 75 -2.70 -7.11 2.57
C CYS A 75 -2.36 -8.49 3.16
N GLY A 76 -1.56 -9.33 2.49
CA GLY A 76 -1.27 -10.70 2.90
C GLY A 76 -0.60 -10.85 4.28
N GLY A 77 0.07 -9.79 4.75
CA GLY A 77 0.63 -9.73 6.09
C GLY A 77 -0.30 -9.16 7.16
N ASN A 78 -1.51 -8.69 6.84
CA ASN A 78 -2.44 -8.05 7.78
C ASN A 78 -2.73 -8.89 9.01
N ARG A 79 -2.79 -10.23 8.87
CA ARG A 79 -3.04 -11.16 9.98
C ARG A 79 -1.98 -11.13 11.09
N ARG A 80 -0.79 -10.59 10.83
CA ARG A 80 0.23 -10.36 11.87
C ARG A 80 -0.12 -9.19 12.78
N PHE A 81 -1.11 -8.38 12.38
CA PHE A 81 -1.59 -7.19 13.08
C PHE A 81 -3.04 -7.36 13.57
N ALA A 82 -3.44 -8.60 13.91
CA ALA A 82 -4.75 -8.87 14.47
C ALA A 82 -5.02 -7.97 15.69
N GLY A 83 -6.17 -7.27 15.71
CA GLY A 83 -6.54 -6.31 16.73
C GLY A 83 -5.94 -4.90 16.56
N THR A 84 -4.97 -4.71 15.66
CA THR A 84 -4.48 -3.37 15.31
C THR A 84 -5.44 -2.71 14.33
N PRO A 85 -5.81 -1.42 14.50
CA PRO A 85 -6.63 -0.71 13.53
C PRO A 85 -6.00 -0.73 12.13
N THR A 86 -6.77 -1.19 11.14
CA THR A 86 -6.36 -1.23 9.73
C THR A 86 -7.27 -0.32 8.93
N TYR A 87 -6.70 0.75 8.39
CA TYR A 87 -7.43 1.81 7.68
C TYR A 87 -7.55 1.48 6.20
N VAL A 88 -8.76 1.43 5.68
CA VAL A 88 -9.06 1.06 4.29
C VAL A 88 -10.33 1.77 3.82
N GLN A 89 -10.44 2.04 2.53
CA GLN A 89 -11.66 2.61 1.97
C GLN A 89 -12.82 1.61 2.00
N ARG A 90 -14.01 2.07 2.33
CA ARG A 90 -15.25 1.27 2.29
C ARG A 90 -15.47 0.63 0.92
N ALA A 91 -15.17 1.38 -0.16
CA ALA A 91 -15.27 0.88 -1.52
C ALA A 91 -14.35 -0.32 -1.78
N GLU A 92 -13.16 -0.35 -1.14
CA GLU A 92 -12.22 -1.46 -1.25
C GLU A 92 -12.75 -2.72 -0.56
N LEU A 93 -13.26 -2.58 0.67
CA LEU A 93 -13.87 -3.71 1.39
C LEU A 93 -15.10 -4.26 0.66
N ALA A 94 -15.84 -3.42 -0.03
CA ALA A 94 -16.98 -3.85 -0.85
C ALA A 94 -16.52 -4.58 -2.13
N ALA A 95 -15.39 -4.18 -2.73
CA ALA A 95 -14.80 -4.83 -3.89
C ALA A 95 -14.12 -6.15 -3.55
N ALA A 96 -13.60 -6.30 -2.32
CA ALA A 96 -12.79 -7.45 -1.87
C ALA A 96 -13.57 -8.78 -1.69
N VAL A 97 -14.65 -8.95 -2.44
CA VAL A 97 -15.41 -10.21 -2.65
C VAL A 97 -15.23 -10.74 -4.09
N ALA A 98 -14.51 -9.98 -4.93
CA ALA A 98 -14.22 -10.39 -6.30
C ALA A 98 -13.10 -11.44 -6.35
N PRO A 99 -12.99 -12.23 -7.45
CA PRO A 99 -12.05 -13.35 -7.53
C PRO A 99 -10.56 -12.98 -7.48
N ASP A 100 -10.21 -11.72 -7.74
CA ASP A 100 -8.86 -11.17 -7.68
C ASP A 100 -8.40 -10.82 -6.24
N TYR A 101 -9.29 -11.02 -5.25
CA TYR A 101 -8.97 -10.91 -3.84
C TYR A 101 -8.95 -12.27 -3.15
N LEU A 102 -8.06 -12.44 -2.18
CA LEU A 102 -8.06 -13.61 -1.31
C LEU A 102 -8.89 -13.30 -0.05
N GLU A 103 -10.15 -13.72 -0.03
CA GLU A 103 -11.09 -13.39 1.04
C GLU A 103 -10.57 -13.75 2.43
N GLU A 104 -9.92 -14.91 2.60
CA GLU A 104 -9.33 -15.35 3.87
C GLU A 104 -8.14 -14.49 4.32
N TRP A 105 -7.49 -13.76 3.42
CA TRP A 105 -6.44 -12.81 3.77
C TRP A 105 -7.00 -11.43 4.10
N VAL A 106 -8.15 -11.11 3.53
CA VAL A 106 -8.89 -9.88 3.83
C VAL A 106 -9.68 -10.05 5.13
N ARG A 107 -10.41 -11.18 5.30
CA ARG A 107 -11.29 -11.44 6.45
C ARG A 107 -10.76 -12.60 7.28
N PHE A 108 -9.96 -12.29 8.30
CA PHE A 108 -9.35 -13.25 9.23
C PHE A 108 -9.79 -12.96 10.68
N PRO A 109 -9.65 -13.93 11.61
CA PRO A 109 -9.97 -13.72 13.02
C PRO A 109 -9.13 -12.59 13.62
N GLY A 110 -9.79 -11.58 14.19
CA GLY A 110 -9.13 -10.42 14.78
C GLY A 110 -8.92 -9.25 13.79
N THR A 111 -9.47 -9.32 12.58
CA THR A 111 -9.52 -8.18 11.65
C THR A 111 -10.17 -6.96 12.34
N SER A 112 -9.55 -5.81 12.26
CA SER A 112 -10.02 -4.55 12.86
C SER A 112 -9.96 -3.43 11.82
N TYR A 113 -10.85 -3.48 10.82
CA TYR A 113 -10.93 -2.44 9.80
C TYR A 113 -11.59 -1.17 10.32
N VAL A 114 -10.94 -0.04 10.03
CA VAL A 114 -11.50 1.31 10.13
C VAL A 114 -11.84 1.75 8.71
N GLU A 115 -13.13 1.78 8.42
CA GLU A 115 -13.63 2.13 7.09
C GLU A 115 -13.54 3.64 6.85
N LEU A 116 -12.94 4.02 5.74
CA LEU A 116 -12.84 5.39 5.28
C LEU A 116 -13.79 5.65 4.10
N ASP A 117 -14.18 6.88 3.89
CA ASP A 117 -15.04 7.32 2.79
C ASP A 117 -14.46 8.59 2.15
N GLY A 118 -13.47 8.42 1.31
CA GLY A 118 -12.70 9.50 0.68
C GLY A 118 -11.42 9.87 1.43
N ASP A 119 -10.98 11.11 1.27
CA ASP A 119 -9.77 11.64 1.91
C ASP A 119 -9.95 11.76 3.41
N ALA A 120 -8.91 11.43 4.19
CA ALA A 120 -8.97 11.53 5.66
C ALA A 120 -7.59 11.81 6.26
N GLU A 121 -7.54 12.59 7.33
CA GLU A 121 -6.38 12.66 8.22
C GLU A 121 -6.51 11.55 9.27
N LEU A 122 -5.47 10.71 9.41
CA LEU A 122 -5.49 9.53 10.29
C LEU A 122 -4.64 9.73 11.54
N PHE A 123 -3.48 10.32 11.37
CA PHE A 123 -2.55 10.64 12.43
C PHE A 123 -1.95 12.02 12.16
N ASP A 124 -1.38 12.66 13.16
CA ASP A 124 -0.70 13.94 12.97
C ASP A 124 0.34 13.84 11.83
N GLY A 125 0.11 14.60 10.76
CA GLY A 125 0.93 14.64 9.55
C GLY A 125 0.86 13.40 8.66
N ILE A 126 -0.11 12.49 8.86
CA ILE A 126 -0.38 11.34 7.99
C ILE A 126 -1.85 11.36 7.56
N SER A 127 -2.08 11.47 6.28
CA SER A 127 -3.41 11.43 5.68
C SER A 127 -3.47 10.44 4.52
N VAL A 128 -4.67 10.11 4.10
CA VAL A 128 -4.94 9.35 2.88
C VAL A 128 -5.61 10.23 1.84
N LEU A 129 -5.23 10.02 0.61
CA LEU A 129 -5.83 10.60 -0.59
C LEU A 129 -6.55 9.46 -1.33
N PHE A 130 -7.85 9.56 -1.52
CA PHE A 130 -8.63 8.59 -2.28
C PHE A 130 -8.22 8.64 -3.75
N THR A 131 -7.65 7.57 -4.28
CA THR A 131 -7.06 7.48 -5.62
C THR A 131 -7.55 6.23 -6.37
N PRO A 132 -8.88 6.10 -6.60
CA PRO A 132 -9.45 4.93 -7.27
C PRO A 132 -8.94 4.80 -8.70
N GLY A 133 -8.94 3.57 -9.22
CA GLY A 133 -8.54 3.26 -10.59
C GLY A 133 -7.94 1.87 -10.71
N HIS A 134 -6.84 1.58 -10.02
CA HIS A 134 -6.26 0.24 -9.93
C HIS A 134 -7.24 -0.72 -9.22
N SER A 135 -7.79 -0.31 -8.08
CA SER A 135 -8.95 -0.92 -7.45
C SER A 135 -10.00 0.14 -7.13
N ALA A 136 -11.22 -0.29 -6.77
CA ALA A 136 -12.34 0.60 -6.51
C ALA A 136 -12.12 1.52 -5.30
N GLY A 137 -11.37 1.03 -4.32
CA GLY A 137 -11.08 1.73 -3.07
C GLY A 137 -9.60 2.05 -2.88
N HIS A 138 -8.79 2.04 -3.94
CA HIS A 138 -7.39 2.39 -3.83
C HIS A 138 -7.19 3.79 -3.23
N GLN A 139 -6.19 3.92 -2.34
CA GLN A 139 -5.79 5.18 -1.71
C GLN A 139 -4.27 5.31 -1.65
N ALA A 140 -3.76 6.51 -1.87
CA ALA A 140 -2.38 6.87 -1.57
C ALA A 140 -2.25 7.40 -0.14
N VAL A 141 -1.07 7.24 0.47
CA VAL A 141 -0.80 7.78 1.82
C VAL A 141 0.13 8.98 1.70
N VAL A 142 -0.23 10.07 2.35
CA VAL A 142 0.51 11.34 2.36
C VAL A 142 1.17 11.52 3.72
N VAL A 143 2.49 11.67 3.72
CA VAL A 143 3.31 11.89 4.93
C VAL A 143 4.09 13.18 4.77
N GLY A 144 3.54 14.29 5.26
CA GLY A 144 4.10 15.60 5.00
C GLY A 144 4.16 15.91 3.49
N ASP A 145 5.36 16.00 2.93
CA ASP A 145 5.61 16.25 1.49
C ASP A 145 5.94 14.97 0.68
N VAL A 146 5.80 13.79 1.29
CA VAL A 146 6.03 12.48 0.66
C VAL A 146 4.70 11.81 0.37
N VAL A 147 4.54 11.22 -0.81
CA VAL A 147 3.39 10.41 -1.17
C VAL A 147 3.80 8.96 -1.38
N LEU A 148 3.12 8.04 -0.72
CA LEU A 148 3.22 6.60 -0.87
C LEU A 148 2.04 6.18 -1.75
N GLY A 149 2.30 6.01 -3.02
CA GLY A 149 1.29 5.91 -4.06
C GLY A 149 0.69 4.51 -4.23
N GLY A 150 1.25 3.49 -3.55
CA GLY A 150 0.82 2.10 -3.77
C GLY A 150 0.89 1.74 -5.25
N ASP A 151 -0.23 1.26 -5.77
CA ASP A 151 -0.43 0.84 -7.16
C ASP A 151 -1.30 1.82 -7.96
N VAL A 152 -1.20 3.12 -7.65
CA VAL A 152 -1.91 4.14 -8.45
C VAL A 152 -1.56 4.05 -9.94
N THR A 153 -0.40 3.50 -10.26
CA THR A 153 0.08 3.05 -11.58
C THR A 153 1.34 2.18 -11.41
N TYR A 154 1.60 1.29 -12.35
CA TYR A 154 2.86 0.54 -12.48
C TYR A 154 3.90 1.26 -13.35
N SER A 155 3.53 2.35 -14.00
CA SER A 155 4.36 3.03 -14.98
C SER A 155 4.86 4.38 -14.48
N MET A 156 6.17 4.53 -14.31
CA MET A 156 6.78 5.83 -14.03
C MET A 156 6.44 6.87 -15.11
N ARG A 157 6.28 6.46 -16.36
CA ARG A 157 5.89 7.37 -17.45
C ARG A 157 4.47 7.91 -17.23
N GLU A 158 3.53 7.06 -16.82
CA GLU A 158 2.16 7.47 -16.51
C GLU A 158 2.12 8.37 -15.28
N LEU A 159 2.88 8.00 -14.23
CA LEU A 159 3.01 8.83 -13.02
C LEU A 159 3.50 10.24 -13.38
N ILE A 160 4.60 10.36 -14.13
CA ILE A 160 5.18 11.64 -14.53
C ILE A 160 4.22 12.42 -15.42
N GLY A 161 3.51 11.75 -16.32
CA GLY A 161 2.59 12.36 -17.29
C GLY A 161 1.21 12.75 -16.74
N GLY A 162 0.86 12.38 -15.51
CA GLY A 162 -0.47 12.65 -14.96
C GLY A 162 -1.59 11.92 -15.70
N ALA A 163 -1.38 10.64 -16.04
CA ALA A 163 -2.24 9.90 -16.97
C ALA A 163 -3.70 9.74 -16.47
N THR A 164 -3.91 9.61 -15.17
CA THR A 164 -5.24 9.43 -14.56
C THR A 164 -5.62 10.62 -13.68
N GLU A 165 -6.90 10.71 -13.31
CA GLU A 165 -7.38 11.70 -12.33
C GLU A 165 -6.68 11.49 -10.97
N SER A 166 -6.55 10.27 -10.51
CA SER A 166 -5.88 9.92 -9.26
C SER A 166 -4.41 10.38 -9.24
N ILE A 167 -3.69 10.20 -10.34
CA ILE A 167 -2.31 10.70 -10.46
C ILE A 167 -2.28 12.24 -10.48
N ARG A 168 -3.21 12.90 -11.18
CA ARG A 168 -3.29 14.37 -11.17
C ARG A 168 -3.55 14.94 -9.79
N ARG A 169 -4.41 14.31 -8.99
CA ARG A 169 -4.63 14.68 -7.58
C ARG A 169 -3.35 14.58 -6.77
N ILE A 170 -2.50 13.56 -7.00
CA ILE A 170 -1.17 13.46 -6.37
C ILE A 170 -0.29 14.65 -6.80
N HIS A 171 -0.28 15.03 -8.08
CA HIS A 171 0.50 16.17 -8.58
C HIS A 171 0.08 17.51 -7.95
N GLU A 172 -1.22 17.70 -7.69
CA GLU A 172 -1.77 18.90 -7.04
C GLU A 172 -1.21 19.13 -5.63
N LEU A 173 -0.84 18.06 -4.92
CA LEU A 173 -0.16 18.16 -3.62
C LEU A 173 1.26 18.72 -3.71
N ARG A 174 1.85 18.79 -4.92
CA ARG A 174 3.26 19.18 -5.16
C ARG A 174 4.24 18.41 -4.27
N PRO A 175 4.21 17.06 -4.25
CA PRO A 175 5.02 16.27 -3.35
C PRO A 175 6.51 16.40 -3.67
N ARG A 176 7.35 16.34 -2.64
CA ARG A 176 8.81 16.24 -2.81
C ARG A 176 9.22 14.95 -3.51
N CYS A 177 8.54 13.85 -3.21
CA CYS A 177 8.71 12.57 -3.91
C CYS A 177 7.45 11.70 -3.81
N VAL A 178 7.30 10.80 -4.78
CA VAL A 178 6.23 9.79 -4.83
C VAL A 178 6.87 8.41 -4.97
N TYR A 179 6.52 7.50 -4.06
CA TYR A 179 6.91 6.10 -4.11
C TYR A 179 5.77 5.24 -4.68
N LEU A 180 6.11 4.25 -5.50
CA LEU A 180 5.21 3.21 -5.98
C LEU A 180 5.62 1.86 -5.38
N ALA A 181 4.65 0.95 -5.13
CA ALA A 181 4.91 -0.30 -4.43
C ALA A 181 5.85 -1.26 -5.18
N HIS A 182 5.84 -1.20 -6.51
CA HIS A 182 6.65 -2.06 -7.36
C HIS A 182 7.88 -1.38 -7.96
N HIS A 183 8.30 -0.23 -7.38
CA HIS A 183 9.49 0.50 -7.81
C HIS A 183 10.43 0.78 -6.65
N ARG A 184 11.73 0.47 -6.83
CA ARG A 184 12.75 0.69 -5.80
C ARG A 184 13.09 2.17 -5.61
N GLU A 185 12.96 2.96 -6.67
CA GLU A 185 13.31 4.38 -6.68
C GLU A 185 12.04 5.25 -6.77
N PRO A 186 11.94 6.33 -6.00
CA PRO A 186 10.80 7.24 -6.07
C PRO A 186 10.87 8.15 -7.30
N TRP A 187 9.73 8.64 -7.74
CA TRP A 187 9.69 9.82 -8.57
C TRP A 187 9.96 11.08 -7.73
N VAL A 188 10.93 11.88 -8.17
CA VAL A 188 11.27 13.18 -7.57
C VAL A 188 10.92 14.28 -8.59
N PRO A 189 9.72 14.90 -8.49
CA PRO A 189 9.31 15.94 -9.41
C PRO A 189 10.17 17.20 -9.26
N LYS A 190 10.35 17.91 -10.36
CA LYS A 190 10.98 19.22 -10.37
C LYS A 190 9.88 20.26 -10.58
N TYR A 191 9.75 21.15 -9.63
CA TYR A 191 8.84 22.30 -9.70
C TYR A 191 9.66 23.55 -9.97
N ASP A 192 9.22 24.30 -10.99
CA ASP A 192 9.78 25.62 -11.32
C ASP A 192 9.35 26.67 -10.29
#